data_026961aac99de71dbffff9de6f196014
#
_entry.id   026961aac99de71dbffff9de6f196014
#
_cell.length_a   1.000
_cell.length_b   1.000
_cell.length_c   1.000
_cell.angle_alpha   90.00
_cell.angle_beta   90.00
_cell.angle_gamma   90.00
#
_symmetry.space_group_name_H-M   'P 1'
#
loop_
_entity.id
_entity.type
_entity.pdbx_description
1 polymer ?
#
loop_
_entity_poly.entity_id
_entity_poly.type
_entity_poly.pdbx_seq_one_letter_code
_entity_poly.pdbx_strand_id
1 'polypeptide(L)'
;MRLRRPAVQAHIVISDTTHGLPYSKGLMASSVMMAGVPPAHAYRVAEKVEQELNERGVRQISSAELRYLAASLLAEIDERHASTYLQWQAVEDLDQPLIILLGGATGVGKSTIATQLAARLGITRVISTDAIREVLRAALSQKLIPTLYVSSFNADEALRVPISSPSEQLIVGFQEQVTAVSVGIKALIARALEEGTDIIVEGAHVVPGFLEGWEEEFDQAVLVPVVIAVSDAEMHRSHFAMRALETRSRPRDRYLDNFEKIRALQSYILSLAERAGAPVVEMFDLDSTLQQIAAIVVAKALEKAQVRTEVEPQAEAAGNGWPAGVREPNGTGGAIESGREDTVVASRIPGRVPRLKSWELLGTRRKG
;
A
#
# COMPACT_ATOMS: atom_id res chain seq x y z
N MET A 1 36.71 11.59 -44.27
CA MET A 1 35.33 11.71 -43.75
C MET A 1 35.35 11.44 -42.26
N ARG A 2 35.37 12.49 -41.41
CA ARG A 2 35.41 12.34 -39.97
C ARG A 2 33.98 12.05 -39.47
N LEU A 3 33.72 10.85 -38.99
CA LEU A 3 32.50 10.49 -38.29
C LEU A 3 32.35 11.42 -37.06
N ARG A 4 31.36 12.33 -37.12
CA ARG A 4 30.96 13.07 -35.92
C ARG A 4 30.51 12.04 -34.90
N ARG A 5 31.20 11.95 -33.75
CA ARG A 5 30.71 11.25 -32.56
C ARG A 5 29.35 11.85 -32.20
N PRO A 6 28.30 11.04 -31.95
CA PRO A 6 27.05 11.58 -31.49
C PRO A 6 27.35 12.34 -30.19
N ALA A 7 26.81 13.56 -30.10
CA ALA A 7 26.87 14.35 -28.88
C ALA A 7 26.34 13.47 -27.75
N VAL A 8 27.15 13.25 -26.72
CA VAL A 8 26.70 12.58 -25.51
C VAL A 8 25.56 13.46 -24.98
N GLN A 9 24.34 12.97 -25.06
CA GLN A 9 23.19 13.65 -24.44
C GLN A 9 23.52 13.80 -22.97
N ALA A 10 23.75 15.02 -22.52
CA ALA A 10 24.04 15.30 -21.12
C ALA A 10 22.79 14.97 -20.32
N HIS A 11 22.87 13.94 -19.48
CA HIS A 11 21.75 13.51 -18.64
C HIS A 11 21.43 14.58 -17.60
N ILE A 12 20.16 14.89 -17.42
CA ILE A 12 19.65 15.69 -16.31
C ILE A 12 19.71 14.80 -15.07
N VAL A 13 20.33 15.30 -13.99
CA VAL A 13 20.54 14.57 -12.76
C VAL A 13 19.65 15.16 -11.66
N ILE A 14 18.95 14.31 -10.92
CA ILE A 14 18.17 14.69 -9.74
C ILE A 14 19.12 14.68 -8.54
N SER A 15 19.33 15.84 -7.92
CA SER A 15 20.49 16.12 -7.06
C SER A 15 20.32 15.75 -5.60
N ASP A 16 19.09 15.68 -5.11
CA ASP A 16 18.75 15.42 -3.70
C ASP A 16 18.65 13.92 -3.38
N THR A 17 19.03 13.07 -4.32
CA THR A 17 19.16 11.64 -4.11
C THR A 17 20.57 11.28 -3.71
N THR A 18 20.73 10.27 -2.88
CA THR A 18 22.02 9.84 -2.31
C THR A 18 23.11 9.59 -3.36
N HIS A 19 22.74 9.39 -4.63
CA HIS A 19 23.66 9.03 -5.72
C HIS A 19 23.45 9.84 -7.01
N GLY A 20 22.57 10.85 -7.02
CA GLY A 20 22.26 11.63 -8.20
C GLY A 20 21.69 10.77 -9.33
N LEU A 21 20.39 10.51 -9.31
CA LEU A 21 19.76 9.67 -10.34
C LEU A 21 19.47 10.45 -11.63
N PRO A 22 19.71 9.85 -12.81
CA PRO A 22 19.32 10.49 -14.05
C PRO A 22 17.80 10.58 -14.19
N TYR A 23 17.30 11.67 -14.77
CA TYR A 23 15.89 11.83 -15.13
C TYR A 23 15.41 10.65 -15.97
N SER A 24 14.23 10.13 -15.65
CA SER A 24 13.59 9.04 -16.38
C SER A 24 12.15 9.43 -16.75
N LYS A 25 11.86 9.48 -18.05
CA LYS A 25 10.50 9.73 -18.58
C LYS A 25 9.50 8.68 -18.08
N GLY A 26 9.91 7.42 -18.01
CA GLY A 26 9.03 6.33 -17.55
C GLY A 26 8.61 6.51 -16.08
N LEU A 27 9.55 6.88 -15.22
CA LEU A 27 9.27 7.13 -13.81
C LEU A 27 8.42 8.39 -13.62
N MET A 28 8.73 9.47 -14.34
CA MET A 28 7.92 10.67 -14.34
C MET A 28 6.50 10.39 -14.84
N ALA A 29 6.34 9.66 -15.94
CA ALA A 29 5.02 9.27 -16.44
C ALA A 29 4.25 8.41 -15.41
N SER A 30 4.92 7.47 -14.74
CA SER A 30 4.30 6.67 -13.66
C SER A 30 3.81 7.55 -12.52
N SER A 31 4.62 8.51 -12.07
CA SER A 31 4.25 9.47 -11.02
C SER A 31 3.05 10.35 -11.45
N VAL A 32 3.04 10.81 -12.70
CA VAL A 32 1.92 11.60 -13.27
C VAL A 32 0.63 10.78 -13.39
N MET A 33 0.73 9.49 -13.74
CA MET A 33 -0.44 8.60 -13.80
C MET A 33 -1.16 8.46 -12.45
N MET A 34 -0.47 8.67 -11.33
CA MET A 34 -1.10 8.68 -10.00
C MET A 34 -2.10 9.83 -9.84
N ALA A 35 -1.93 10.92 -10.57
CA ALA A 35 -2.89 12.01 -10.61
C ALA A 35 -4.15 11.72 -11.48
N GLY A 36 -4.30 10.49 -11.95
CA GLY A 36 -5.41 10.12 -12.83
C GLY A 36 -5.21 10.46 -14.31
N VAL A 37 -4.00 10.84 -14.69
CA VAL A 37 -3.68 11.18 -16.10
C VAL A 37 -3.54 9.89 -16.91
N PRO A 38 -4.25 9.75 -18.04
CA PRO A 38 -4.11 8.59 -18.91
C PRO A 38 -2.66 8.38 -19.38
N PRO A 39 -2.20 7.12 -19.59
CA PRO A 39 -0.80 6.81 -19.89
C PRO A 39 -0.19 7.62 -21.04
N ALA A 40 -0.92 7.75 -22.17
CA ALA A 40 -0.44 8.51 -23.33
C ALA A 40 -0.22 10.02 -23.00
N HIS A 41 -1.04 10.59 -22.13
CA HIS A 41 -0.91 11.97 -21.69
C HIS A 41 0.21 12.12 -20.64
N ALA A 42 0.34 11.16 -19.73
CA ALA A 42 1.39 11.15 -18.72
C ALA A 42 2.80 11.10 -19.36
N TYR A 43 2.98 10.30 -20.40
CA TYR A 43 4.22 10.29 -21.16
C TYR A 43 4.49 11.61 -21.89
N ARG A 44 3.47 12.27 -22.44
CA ARG A 44 3.62 13.61 -23.03
C ARG A 44 4.02 14.67 -22.01
N VAL A 45 3.48 14.60 -20.80
CA VAL A 45 3.90 15.49 -19.70
C VAL A 45 5.37 15.24 -19.36
N ALA A 46 5.77 13.97 -19.21
CA ALA A 46 7.16 13.60 -18.94
C ALA A 46 8.13 14.09 -20.05
N GLU A 47 7.73 14.02 -21.32
CA GLU A 47 8.51 14.58 -22.42
C GLU A 47 8.62 16.10 -22.36
N LYS A 48 7.51 16.81 -22.05
CA LYS A 48 7.54 18.26 -21.89
C LYS A 48 8.44 18.68 -20.72
N VAL A 49 8.42 17.97 -19.60
CA VAL A 49 9.34 18.21 -18.46
C VAL A 49 10.79 18.12 -18.94
N GLU A 50 11.15 17.05 -19.65
CA GLU A 50 12.53 16.87 -20.15
C GLU A 50 12.91 18.00 -21.14
N GLN A 51 12.00 18.36 -22.04
CA GLN A 51 12.21 19.44 -23.02
C GLN A 51 12.44 20.76 -22.31
N GLU A 52 11.60 21.15 -21.37
CA GLU A 52 11.69 22.40 -20.61
C GLU A 52 13.02 22.49 -19.85
N LEU A 53 13.46 21.39 -19.20
CA LEU A 53 14.75 21.32 -18.51
C LEU A 53 15.93 21.47 -19.48
N ASN A 54 15.85 20.89 -20.66
CA ASN A 54 16.90 21.02 -21.68
C ASN A 54 16.93 22.43 -22.27
N GLU A 55 15.79 23.05 -22.58
CA GLU A 55 15.69 24.42 -23.09
C GLU A 55 16.25 25.45 -22.09
N ARG A 56 15.99 25.26 -20.79
CA ARG A 56 16.57 26.07 -19.71
C ARG A 56 18.04 25.76 -19.42
N GLY A 57 18.63 24.76 -20.08
CA GLY A 57 20.00 24.32 -19.85
C GLY A 57 20.23 23.69 -18.47
N VAL A 58 19.19 23.25 -17.79
CA VAL A 58 19.26 22.63 -16.47
C VAL A 58 19.91 21.24 -16.58
N ARG A 59 20.98 21.04 -15.84
CA ARG A 59 21.71 19.74 -15.78
C ARG A 59 21.53 19.03 -14.45
N GLN A 60 21.08 19.77 -13.44
CA GLN A 60 20.84 19.26 -12.11
C GLN A 60 19.58 19.95 -11.54
N ILE A 61 18.68 19.19 -10.96
CA ILE A 61 17.41 19.66 -10.42
C ILE A 61 17.09 18.88 -9.14
N SER A 62 16.48 19.51 -8.17
CA SER A 62 15.95 18.84 -6.97
C SER A 62 14.64 18.11 -7.28
N SER A 63 14.29 17.09 -6.49
CA SER A 63 12.98 16.42 -6.59
C SER A 63 11.83 17.40 -6.38
N ALA A 64 11.98 18.37 -5.49
CA ALA A 64 10.96 19.38 -5.22
C ALA A 64 10.71 20.31 -6.42
N GLU A 65 11.78 20.81 -7.05
CA GLU A 65 11.67 21.63 -8.26
C GLU A 65 11.10 20.83 -9.44
N LEU A 66 11.50 19.57 -9.57
CA LEU A 66 11.00 18.66 -10.60
C LEU A 66 9.48 18.40 -10.43
N ARG A 67 9.04 18.18 -9.17
CA ARG A 67 7.62 18.05 -8.82
C ARG A 67 6.84 19.30 -9.16
N TYR A 68 7.36 20.46 -8.80
CA TYR A 68 6.71 21.74 -9.10
C TYR A 68 6.58 21.97 -10.62
N LEU A 69 7.62 21.68 -11.40
CA LEU A 69 7.58 21.77 -12.85
C LEU A 69 6.53 20.83 -13.45
N ALA A 70 6.47 19.58 -12.99
CA ALA A 70 5.47 18.62 -13.43
C ALA A 70 4.04 19.08 -13.07
N ALA A 71 3.83 19.60 -11.86
CA ALA A 71 2.55 20.14 -11.43
C ALA A 71 2.12 21.35 -12.27
N SER A 72 3.03 22.27 -12.60
CA SER A 72 2.73 23.44 -13.44
C SER A 72 2.30 23.03 -14.86
N LEU A 73 2.98 22.07 -15.46
CA LEU A 73 2.62 21.52 -16.78
C LEU A 73 1.30 20.74 -16.75
N LEU A 74 0.98 20.11 -15.63
CA LEU A 74 -0.32 19.44 -15.44
C LEU A 74 -1.44 20.46 -15.30
N ALA A 75 -1.22 21.58 -14.60
CA ALA A 75 -2.20 22.66 -14.45
C ALA A 75 -2.59 23.29 -15.79
N GLU A 76 -1.68 23.36 -16.76
CA GLU A 76 -1.99 23.80 -18.13
C GLU A 76 -3.00 22.86 -18.84
N ILE A 77 -3.07 21.59 -18.42
CA ILE A 77 -3.96 20.59 -19.01
C ILE A 77 -5.28 20.53 -18.22
N ASP A 78 -5.18 20.31 -16.91
CA ASP A 78 -6.30 20.26 -15.98
C ASP A 78 -5.79 20.53 -14.54
N GLU A 79 -6.30 21.59 -13.92
CA GLU A 79 -5.92 21.99 -12.56
C GLU A 79 -6.19 20.90 -11.50
N ARG A 80 -7.20 20.06 -11.72
CA ARG A 80 -7.52 18.91 -10.85
C ARG A 80 -6.38 17.87 -10.87
N HIS A 81 -5.81 17.59 -12.02
CA HIS A 81 -4.66 16.67 -12.12
C HIS A 81 -3.44 17.22 -11.39
N ALA A 82 -3.19 18.54 -11.49
CA ALA A 82 -2.09 19.15 -10.76
C ALA A 82 -2.29 19.09 -9.25
N SER A 83 -3.51 19.38 -8.77
CA SER A 83 -3.85 19.26 -7.34
C SER A 83 -3.70 17.83 -6.82
N THR A 84 -4.25 16.85 -7.54
CA THR A 84 -4.13 15.42 -7.17
C THR A 84 -2.67 14.97 -7.18
N TYR A 85 -1.87 15.44 -8.14
CA TYR A 85 -0.45 15.14 -8.19
C TYR A 85 0.31 15.64 -6.97
N LEU A 86 0.06 16.88 -6.55
CA LEU A 86 0.70 17.48 -5.37
C LEU A 86 0.25 16.78 -4.08
N GLN A 87 -1.03 16.45 -3.95
CA GLN A 87 -1.54 15.69 -2.80
C GLN A 87 -0.86 14.33 -2.71
N TRP A 88 -0.65 13.66 -3.85
CA TRP A 88 0.04 12.39 -3.90
C TRP A 88 1.51 12.52 -3.45
N GLN A 89 2.19 13.56 -3.89
CA GLN A 89 3.57 13.83 -3.46
C GLN A 89 3.65 14.05 -1.94
N ALA A 90 2.64 14.71 -1.35
CA ALA A 90 2.55 14.87 0.10
C ALA A 90 2.41 13.51 0.84
N VAL A 91 1.71 12.53 0.23
CA VAL A 91 1.63 11.15 0.78
C VAL A 91 2.99 10.45 0.74
N GLU A 92 3.76 10.62 -0.35
CA GLU A 92 5.11 10.06 -0.45
C GLU A 92 6.08 10.65 0.59
N ASP A 93 5.86 11.87 1.02
CA ASP A 93 6.68 12.56 2.02
C ASP A 93 6.28 12.21 3.48
N LEU A 94 5.21 11.42 3.70
CA LEU A 94 4.83 10.96 5.05
C LEU A 94 5.82 9.95 5.62
N ASP A 95 6.16 10.11 6.89
CA ASP A 95 7.07 9.22 7.62
C ASP A 95 6.43 7.90 8.09
N GLN A 96 5.22 7.60 7.64
CA GLN A 96 4.47 6.40 8.03
C GLN A 96 4.42 5.38 6.88
N PRO A 97 4.60 4.07 7.15
CA PRO A 97 4.38 3.04 6.16
C PRO A 97 2.95 3.05 5.65
N LEU A 98 2.79 2.92 4.34
CA LEU A 98 1.50 2.77 3.69
C LEU A 98 1.14 1.28 3.58
N ILE A 99 0.05 0.89 4.22
CA ILE A 99 -0.46 -0.47 4.23
C ILE A 99 -1.81 -0.49 3.50
N ILE A 100 -1.83 -0.99 2.28
CA ILE A 100 -3.06 -1.08 1.48
C ILE A 100 -3.61 -2.50 1.58
N LEU A 101 -4.87 -2.63 2.00
CA LEU A 101 -5.57 -3.89 2.17
C LEU A 101 -6.68 -3.99 1.12
N LEU A 102 -6.49 -4.84 0.08
CA LEU A 102 -7.44 -5.00 -1.02
C LEU A 102 -8.28 -6.27 -0.81
N GLY A 103 -9.52 -6.09 -0.33
CA GLY A 103 -10.50 -7.14 -0.14
C GLY A 103 -11.41 -7.36 -1.35
N GLY A 104 -12.26 -8.40 -1.24
CA GLY A 104 -13.30 -8.72 -2.23
C GLY A 104 -13.30 -10.19 -2.63
N ALA A 105 -14.37 -10.64 -3.25
CA ALA A 105 -14.57 -12.04 -3.65
C ALA A 105 -13.56 -12.52 -4.70
N THR A 106 -13.52 -13.83 -4.92
CA THR A 106 -12.71 -14.43 -5.99
C THR A 106 -13.17 -13.92 -7.36
N GLY A 107 -12.24 -13.54 -8.24
CA GLY A 107 -12.54 -13.15 -9.62
C GLY A 107 -12.82 -11.66 -9.87
N VAL A 108 -12.81 -10.80 -8.83
CA VAL A 108 -13.07 -9.36 -8.99
C VAL A 108 -11.85 -8.54 -9.45
N GLY A 109 -10.72 -9.14 -9.80
CA GLY A 109 -9.56 -8.44 -10.36
C GLY A 109 -8.52 -7.93 -9.34
N LYS A 110 -8.64 -8.25 -8.03
CA LYS A 110 -7.75 -7.74 -6.96
C LYS A 110 -6.26 -7.85 -7.26
N SER A 111 -5.79 -9.00 -7.71
CA SER A 111 -4.35 -9.23 -7.96
C SER A 111 -3.82 -8.36 -9.09
N THR A 112 -4.62 -8.14 -10.15
CA THR A 112 -4.27 -7.22 -11.24
C THR A 112 -4.21 -5.78 -10.74
N ILE A 113 -5.22 -5.36 -9.98
CA ILE A 113 -5.28 -4.04 -9.35
C ILE A 113 -4.08 -3.85 -8.42
N ALA A 114 -3.80 -4.81 -7.52
CA ALA A 114 -2.69 -4.75 -6.58
C ALA A 114 -1.34 -4.58 -7.29
N THR A 115 -1.11 -5.35 -8.36
CA THR A 115 0.15 -5.28 -9.14
C THR A 115 0.30 -3.93 -9.85
N GLN A 116 -0.77 -3.44 -10.47
CA GLN A 116 -0.73 -2.13 -11.17
C GLN A 116 -0.62 -0.96 -10.18
N LEU A 117 -1.32 -1.04 -9.06
CA LEU A 117 -1.22 -0.04 -8.00
C LEU A 117 0.20 -0.01 -7.40
N ALA A 118 0.76 -1.18 -7.09
CA ALA A 118 2.13 -1.30 -6.59
C ALA A 118 3.17 -0.67 -7.53
N ALA A 119 3.05 -0.95 -8.84
CA ALA A 119 3.93 -0.37 -9.86
C ALA A 119 3.83 1.16 -9.92
N ARG A 120 2.62 1.72 -9.79
CA ARG A 120 2.40 3.18 -9.79
C ARG A 120 2.89 3.84 -8.50
N LEU A 121 2.73 3.18 -7.34
CA LEU A 121 3.11 3.67 -6.02
C LEU A 121 4.57 3.41 -5.65
N GLY A 122 5.33 2.68 -6.49
CA GLY A 122 6.68 2.24 -6.14
C GLY A 122 6.73 1.23 -4.97
N ILE A 123 5.60 0.59 -4.65
CA ILE A 123 5.53 -0.43 -3.62
C ILE A 123 6.09 -1.74 -4.17
N THR A 124 7.09 -2.30 -3.52
CA THR A 124 7.76 -3.53 -3.98
C THR A 124 7.17 -4.81 -3.41
N ARG A 125 6.33 -4.70 -2.37
CA ARG A 125 5.77 -5.84 -1.65
C ARG A 125 4.28 -5.95 -1.89
N VAL A 126 3.90 -6.92 -2.71
CA VAL A 126 2.49 -7.32 -2.92
C VAL A 126 2.35 -8.75 -2.43
N ILE A 127 1.47 -8.98 -1.48
CA ILE A 127 1.29 -10.28 -0.83
C ILE A 127 -0.17 -10.71 -0.97
N SER A 128 -0.40 -11.89 -1.54
CA SER A 128 -1.75 -12.45 -1.61
C SER A 128 -2.10 -13.20 -0.33
N THR A 129 -3.34 -13.07 0.13
CA THR A 129 -3.82 -13.83 1.29
C THR A 129 -3.90 -15.34 0.99
N ASP A 130 -3.98 -15.72 -0.27
CA ASP A 130 -3.86 -17.13 -0.67
C ASP A 130 -2.43 -17.68 -0.41
N ALA A 131 -1.38 -16.88 -0.62
CA ALA A 131 -0.02 -17.26 -0.26
C ALA A 131 0.14 -17.42 1.25
N ILE A 132 -0.44 -16.51 2.05
CA ILE A 132 -0.47 -16.63 3.52
C ILE A 132 -1.18 -17.93 3.93
N ARG A 133 -2.34 -18.22 3.34
CA ARG A 133 -3.08 -19.46 3.59
C ARG A 133 -2.24 -20.71 3.27
N GLU A 134 -1.50 -20.71 2.17
CA GLU A 134 -0.61 -21.85 1.81
C GLU A 134 0.53 -22.04 2.85
N VAL A 135 1.11 -20.95 3.36
CA VAL A 135 2.11 -21.03 4.44
C VAL A 135 1.50 -21.61 5.70
N LEU A 136 0.30 -21.13 6.09
CA LEU A 136 -0.41 -21.66 7.26
C LEU A 136 -0.78 -23.14 7.10
N ARG A 137 -1.17 -23.59 5.90
CA ARG A 137 -1.40 -25.02 5.59
C ARG A 137 -0.15 -25.87 5.76
N ALA A 138 1.02 -25.33 5.44
CA ALA A 138 2.27 -26.07 5.64
C ALA A 138 2.64 -26.20 7.13
N ALA A 139 2.24 -25.23 7.96
CA ALA A 139 2.55 -25.20 9.39
C ALA A 139 1.49 -25.91 10.26
N LEU A 140 0.21 -25.81 9.88
CA LEU A 140 -0.93 -26.28 10.67
C LEU A 140 -1.57 -27.50 10.00
N SER A 141 -1.84 -28.55 10.76
CA SER A 141 -2.46 -29.76 10.20
C SER A 141 -3.92 -29.54 9.82
N GLN A 142 -4.40 -30.28 8.81
CA GLN A 142 -5.81 -30.26 8.40
C GLN A 142 -6.77 -30.61 9.55
N LYS A 143 -6.34 -31.44 10.50
CA LYS A 143 -7.13 -31.76 11.70
C LYS A 143 -7.33 -30.56 12.62
N LEU A 144 -6.40 -29.59 12.59
CA LEU A 144 -6.48 -28.41 13.45
C LEU A 144 -7.38 -27.33 12.83
N ILE A 145 -7.17 -26.97 11.58
CA ILE A 145 -7.98 -25.97 10.85
C ILE A 145 -8.31 -26.51 9.45
N PRO A 146 -9.39 -27.30 9.31
CA PRO A 146 -9.74 -27.92 8.03
C PRO A 146 -10.04 -26.91 6.92
N THR A 147 -10.61 -25.76 7.27
CA THR A 147 -11.02 -24.71 6.34
C THR A 147 -9.86 -24.08 5.57
N LEU A 148 -8.62 -24.13 6.09
CA LEU A 148 -7.43 -23.70 5.35
C LEU A 148 -7.14 -24.56 4.12
N TYR A 149 -7.64 -25.80 4.07
CA TYR A 149 -7.31 -26.80 3.04
C TYR A 149 -8.26 -26.79 1.85
N VAL A 150 -9.26 -25.93 1.85
CA VAL A 150 -10.23 -25.75 0.78
C VAL A 150 -10.19 -24.31 0.25
N SER A 151 -10.87 -24.06 -0.87
CA SER A 151 -11.05 -22.68 -1.36
C SER A 151 -12.02 -21.92 -0.48
N SER A 152 -11.93 -20.58 -0.45
CA SER A 152 -12.83 -19.74 0.32
C SER A 152 -14.31 -19.99 0.01
N PHE A 153 -14.64 -20.26 -1.26
CA PHE A 153 -15.99 -20.57 -1.71
C PHE A 153 -16.42 -22.05 -1.49
N ASN A 154 -15.55 -22.89 -0.94
CA ASN A 154 -15.82 -24.26 -0.52
C ASN A 154 -15.53 -24.46 0.97
N ALA A 155 -15.41 -23.40 1.73
CA ALA A 155 -15.08 -23.47 3.17
C ALA A 155 -16.17 -24.20 3.99
N ASP A 156 -17.41 -24.18 3.50
CA ASP A 156 -18.54 -24.98 4.01
C ASP A 156 -18.24 -26.48 4.07
N GLU A 157 -17.55 -27.04 3.08
CA GLU A 157 -17.27 -28.47 2.97
C GLU A 157 -16.28 -28.96 4.05
N ALA A 158 -15.53 -28.05 4.66
CA ALA A 158 -14.51 -28.35 5.65
C ALA A 158 -14.94 -28.09 7.12
N LEU A 159 -16.16 -27.64 7.36
CA LEU A 159 -16.66 -27.44 8.73
C LEU A 159 -16.79 -28.76 9.45
N ARG A 160 -16.37 -28.78 10.75
CA ARG A 160 -16.44 -29.97 11.59
C ARG A 160 -17.85 -30.32 12.03
N VAL A 161 -18.67 -29.31 12.20
CA VAL A 161 -20.07 -29.44 12.62
C VAL A 161 -20.94 -28.88 11.51
N PRO A 162 -21.81 -29.72 10.93
CA PRO A 162 -22.73 -29.25 9.90
C PRO A 162 -23.73 -28.23 10.46
N ILE A 163 -24.02 -27.22 9.69
CA ILE A 163 -25.04 -26.18 9.98
C ILE A 163 -26.23 -26.47 9.07
N SER A 164 -27.44 -26.34 9.57
CA SER A 164 -28.66 -26.72 8.83
C SER A 164 -28.90 -25.85 7.60
N SER A 165 -28.48 -24.58 7.63
CA SER A 165 -28.59 -23.66 6.52
C SER A 165 -27.34 -23.67 5.65
N PRO A 166 -27.39 -24.07 4.37
CA PRO A 166 -26.22 -24.09 3.49
C PRO A 166 -25.55 -22.73 3.30
N SER A 167 -26.33 -21.64 3.28
CA SER A 167 -25.79 -20.29 3.16
C SER A 167 -25.04 -19.85 4.43
N GLU A 168 -25.58 -20.18 5.60
CA GLU A 168 -24.90 -19.92 6.88
C GLU A 168 -23.64 -20.77 7.00
N GLN A 169 -23.71 -22.05 6.55
CA GLN A 169 -22.57 -22.95 6.55
C GLN A 169 -21.40 -22.40 5.73
N LEU A 170 -21.67 -21.82 4.54
CA LEU A 170 -20.67 -21.19 3.71
C LEU A 170 -20.03 -19.98 4.43
N ILE A 171 -20.84 -19.13 5.02
CA ILE A 171 -20.37 -17.93 5.74
C ILE A 171 -19.52 -18.32 6.96
N VAL A 172 -19.96 -19.26 7.78
CA VAL A 172 -19.23 -19.71 8.97
C VAL A 172 -17.88 -20.35 8.60
N GLY A 173 -17.86 -21.20 7.57
CA GLY A 173 -16.62 -21.79 7.07
C GLY A 173 -15.65 -20.73 6.54
N PHE A 174 -16.16 -19.74 5.82
CA PHE A 174 -15.37 -18.62 5.36
C PHE A 174 -14.84 -17.76 6.51
N GLN A 175 -15.65 -17.46 7.53
CA GLN A 175 -15.23 -16.72 8.72
C GLN A 175 -14.10 -17.42 9.48
N GLU A 176 -14.18 -18.75 9.67
CA GLU A 176 -13.11 -19.54 10.30
C GLU A 176 -11.80 -19.41 9.50
N GLN A 177 -11.89 -19.48 8.17
CA GLN A 177 -10.72 -19.31 7.30
C GLN A 177 -10.15 -17.88 7.38
N VAL A 178 -11.00 -16.83 7.34
CA VAL A 178 -10.59 -15.44 7.48
C VAL A 178 -9.89 -15.21 8.81
N THR A 179 -10.45 -15.70 9.92
CA THR A 179 -9.86 -15.56 11.26
C THR A 179 -8.46 -16.16 11.31
N ALA A 180 -8.27 -17.35 10.76
CA ALA A 180 -6.96 -18.00 10.72
C ALA A 180 -5.95 -17.23 9.86
N VAL A 181 -6.36 -16.74 8.68
CA VAL A 181 -5.48 -16.01 7.76
C VAL A 181 -5.15 -14.61 8.29
N SER A 182 -6.06 -13.96 9.03
CA SER A 182 -5.84 -12.64 9.64
C SER A 182 -4.62 -12.59 10.55
N VAL A 183 -4.31 -13.69 11.26
CA VAL A 183 -3.09 -13.79 12.08
C VAL A 183 -1.83 -13.59 11.23
N GLY A 184 -1.80 -14.21 10.05
CA GLY A 184 -0.68 -14.04 9.11
C GLY A 184 -0.62 -12.64 8.50
N ILE A 185 -1.78 -12.02 8.22
CA ILE A 185 -1.84 -10.65 7.72
C ILE A 185 -1.28 -9.69 8.77
N LYS A 186 -1.71 -9.80 10.04
CA LYS A 186 -1.19 -8.97 11.15
C LYS A 186 0.32 -9.09 11.31
N ALA A 187 0.86 -10.31 11.27
CA ALA A 187 2.30 -10.54 11.36
C ALA A 187 3.09 -9.85 10.23
N LEU A 188 2.55 -9.83 9.01
CA LEU A 188 3.16 -9.13 7.87
C LEU A 188 3.09 -7.61 8.00
N ILE A 189 1.99 -7.08 8.53
CA ILE A 189 1.85 -5.64 8.81
C ILE A 189 2.85 -5.23 9.89
N ALA A 190 2.91 -5.96 11.01
CA ALA A 190 3.88 -5.70 12.07
C ALA A 190 5.32 -5.70 11.55
N ARG A 191 5.66 -6.66 10.69
CA ARG A 191 6.98 -6.73 10.05
C ARG A 191 7.25 -5.54 9.11
N ALA A 192 6.23 -5.10 8.36
CA ALA A 192 6.35 -3.94 7.48
C ALA A 192 6.58 -2.65 8.27
N LEU A 193 5.94 -2.51 9.44
CA LEU A 193 6.17 -1.41 10.37
C LEU A 193 7.59 -1.40 10.93
N GLU A 194 8.09 -2.55 11.41
CA GLU A 194 9.47 -2.68 11.89
C GLU A 194 10.51 -2.29 10.83
N GLU A 195 10.26 -2.63 9.57
CA GLU A 195 11.14 -2.33 8.45
C GLU A 195 10.90 -0.93 7.84
N GLY A 196 9.86 -0.22 8.26
CA GLY A 196 9.47 1.06 7.67
C GLY A 196 9.11 0.96 6.18
N THR A 197 8.48 -0.15 5.75
CA THR A 197 8.21 -0.43 4.33
C THR A 197 6.73 -0.46 4.02
N ASP A 198 6.38 0.01 2.81
CA ASP A 198 5.02 -0.05 2.29
C ASP A 198 4.69 -1.45 1.79
N ILE A 199 3.44 -1.90 2.00
CA ILE A 199 2.96 -3.19 1.49
C ILE A 199 1.53 -3.09 0.94
N ILE A 200 1.22 -3.93 -0.02
CA ILE A 200 -0.15 -4.23 -0.43
C ILE A 200 -0.45 -5.67 -0.07
N VAL A 201 -1.51 -5.90 0.70
CA VAL A 201 -2.04 -7.24 0.97
C VAL A 201 -3.38 -7.36 0.22
N GLU A 202 -3.49 -8.37 -0.66
CA GLU A 202 -4.70 -8.57 -1.45
C GLU A 202 -5.29 -9.97 -1.24
N GLY A 203 -6.60 -10.07 -1.24
CA GLY A 203 -7.26 -11.36 -1.26
C GLY A 203 -8.65 -11.41 -0.64
N ALA A 204 -9.29 -12.57 -0.75
CA ALA A 204 -10.64 -12.77 -0.23
C ALA A 204 -10.72 -12.70 1.31
N HIS A 205 -9.58 -12.89 1.99
CA HIS A 205 -9.50 -12.89 3.46
C HIS A 205 -9.28 -11.48 4.05
N VAL A 206 -9.12 -10.46 3.21
CA VAL A 206 -9.19 -9.05 3.65
C VAL A 206 -10.67 -8.66 3.72
N VAL A 207 -11.24 -8.74 4.91
CA VAL A 207 -12.68 -8.55 5.14
C VAL A 207 -12.89 -7.47 6.22
N PRO A 208 -13.56 -6.34 5.91
CA PRO A 208 -13.65 -5.18 6.81
C PRO A 208 -14.10 -5.51 8.24
N GLY A 209 -15.11 -6.34 8.43
CA GLY A 209 -15.59 -6.73 9.75
C GLY A 209 -14.58 -7.54 10.60
N PHE A 210 -13.44 -7.95 10.03
CA PHE A 210 -12.35 -8.62 10.74
C PHE A 210 -11.13 -7.71 10.91
N LEU A 211 -11.24 -6.42 10.55
CA LEU A 211 -10.19 -5.41 10.66
C LEU A 211 -10.45 -4.43 11.82
N GLU A 212 -11.46 -4.70 12.66
CA GLU A 212 -11.77 -3.87 13.82
C GLU A 212 -10.58 -3.81 14.78
N GLY A 213 -10.25 -2.59 15.26
CA GLY A 213 -9.13 -2.34 16.14
C GLY A 213 -7.75 -2.33 15.48
N TRP A 214 -7.67 -2.56 14.15
CA TRP A 214 -6.39 -2.58 13.46
C TRP A 214 -5.81 -1.18 13.24
N GLU A 215 -6.65 -0.15 13.13
CA GLU A 215 -6.18 1.24 13.02
C GLU A 215 -5.51 1.72 14.30
N GLU A 216 -6.01 1.27 15.47
CA GLU A 216 -5.42 1.53 16.78
C GLU A 216 -4.18 0.66 17.04
N GLU A 217 -4.24 -0.64 16.66
CA GLU A 217 -3.12 -1.58 16.83
C GLU A 217 -1.92 -1.18 15.95
N PHE A 218 -2.17 -0.62 14.77
CA PHE A 218 -1.17 -0.21 13.80
C PHE A 218 -1.17 1.32 13.57
N ASP A 219 -1.28 2.08 14.63
CA ASP A 219 -1.36 3.55 14.61
C ASP A 219 -0.16 4.24 13.96
N GLN A 220 0.98 3.54 13.87
CA GLN A 220 2.19 3.99 13.19
C GLN A 220 2.14 3.82 11.67
N ALA A 221 1.07 3.27 11.11
CA ALA A 221 0.86 3.12 9.67
C ALA A 221 -0.30 3.98 9.15
N VAL A 222 -0.25 4.28 7.86
CA VAL A 222 -1.44 4.67 7.10
C VAL A 222 -2.11 3.38 6.61
N LEU A 223 -3.14 2.90 7.32
CA LEU A 223 -3.88 1.70 6.98
C LEU A 223 -5.05 2.05 6.05
N VAL A 224 -5.10 1.44 4.87
CA VAL A 224 -6.11 1.73 3.84
C VAL A 224 -6.83 0.46 3.41
N PRO A 225 -7.91 0.07 4.09
CA PRO A 225 -8.76 -1.03 3.64
C PRO A 225 -9.67 -0.58 2.49
N VAL A 226 -9.73 -1.37 1.41
CA VAL A 226 -10.62 -1.15 0.25
C VAL A 226 -11.20 -2.48 -0.19
N VAL A 227 -12.49 -2.52 -0.45
CA VAL A 227 -13.17 -3.70 -1.02
C VAL A 227 -13.41 -3.48 -2.51
N ILE A 228 -12.99 -4.44 -3.32
CA ILE A 228 -13.26 -4.46 -4.76
C ILE A 228 -14.48 -5.35 -5.03
N ALA A 229 -15.41 -4.84 -5.81
CA ALA A 229 -16.64 -5.53 -6.18
C ALA A 229 -16.84 -5.56 -7.69
N VAL A 230 -17.64 -6.53 -8.16
CA VAL A 230 -18.19 -6.58 -9.51
C VAL A 230 -19.69 -6.86 -9.38
N SER A 231 -20.51 -5.84 -9.56
CA SER A 231 -21.97 -5.95 -9.41
C SER A 231 -22.60 -6.76 -10.53
N ASP A 232 -22.16 -6.56 -11.76
CA ASP A 232 -22.64 -7.30 -12.93
C ASP A 232 -22.16 -8.77 -12.89
N ALA A 233 -23.13 -9.70 -12.86
CA ALA A 233 -22.84 -11.14 -12.77
C ALA A 233 -22.17 -11.70 -14.04
N GLU A 234 -22.55 -11.20 -15.23
CA GLU A 234 -21.98 -11.66 -16.49
C GLU A 234 -20.55 -11.15 -16.67
N MET A 235 -20.30 -9.90 -16.29
CA MET A 235 -18.94 -9.36 -16.22
C MET A 235 -18.07 -10.17 -15.26
N HIS A 236 -18.58 -10.51 -14.08
CA HIS A 236 -17.87 -11.33 -13.10
C HIS A 236 -17.57 -12.74 -13.65
N ARG A 237 -18.51 -13.37 -14.37
CA ARG A 237 -18.29 -14.67 -15.06
C ARG A 237 -17.22 -14.56 -16.13
N SER A 238 -17.20 -13.45 -16.90
CA SER A 238 -16.21 -13.25 -17.97
C SER A 238 -14.78 -13.18 -17.46
N HIS A 239 -14.55 -12.65 -16.25
CA HIS A 239 -13.23 -12.62 -15.63
C HIS A 239 -12.65 -14.04 -15.41
N PHE A 240 -13.49 -15.02 -15.07
CA PHE A 240 -13.03 -16.40 -14.96
C PHE A 240 -12.66 -17.03 -16.31
N ALA A 241 -13.38 -16.65 -17.37
CA ALA A 241 -13.05 -17.12 -18.71
C ALA A 241 -11.70 -16.57 -19.19
N MET A 242 -11.44 -15.27 -18.98
CA MET A 242 -10.17 -14.66 -19.33
C MET A 242 -9.00 -15.26 -18.51
N ARG A 243 -9.18 -15.44 -17.21
CA ARG A 243 -8.16 -16.04 -16.34
C ARG A 243 -7.79 -17.48 -16.72
N ALA A 244 -8.75 -18.24 -17.25
CA ALA A 244 -8.50 -19.60 -17.72
C ALA A 244 -7.62 -19.66 -18.99
N LEU A 245 -7.64 -18.60 -19.81
CA LEU A 245 -6.76 -18.49 -20.98
C LEU A 245 -5.31 -18.17 -20.57
N GLU A 246 -5.12 -17.47 -19.45
CA GLU A 246 -3.80 -17.09 -18.95
C GLU A 246 -3.11 -18.19 -18.12
N THR A 247 -3.89 -19.05 -17.46
CA THR A 247 -3.36 -19.98 -16.47
C THR A 247 -3.84 -21.42 -16.74
N ARG A 248 -2.95 -22.29 -17.24
CA ARG A 248 -3.26 -23.73 -17.50
C ARG A 248 -3.59 -24.56 -16.25
N SER A 249 -3.27 -24.07 -15.05
CA SER A 249 -3.37 -24.81 -13.79
C SER A 249 -4.69 -24.61 -13.02
N ARG A 250 -5.58 -23.73 -13.47
CA ARG A 250 -6.85 -23.44 -12.78
C ARG A 250 -8.03 -23.67 -13.71
N PRO A 251 -8.72 -24.85 -13.63
CA PRO A 251 -9.85 -25.16 -14.49
C PRO A 251 -10.98 -24.12 -14.34
N ARG A 252 -11.41 -23.56 -15.45
CA ARG A 252 -12.55 -22.61 -15.55
C ARG A 252 -13.79 -23.16 -14.85
N ASP A 253 -14.08 -24.43 -15.08
CA ASP A 253 -15.29 -25.10 -14.62
C ASP A 253 -15.42 -25.04 -13.09
N ARG A 254 -14.32 -25.20 -12.35
CA ARG A 254 -14.31 -25.09 -10.88
C ARG A 254 -14.89 -23.76 -10.35
N TYR A 255 -14.63 -22.65 -11.01
CA TYR A 255 -15.16 -21.35 -10.59
C TYR A 255 -16.60 -21.14 -11.04
N LEU A 256 -16.95 -21.62 -12.24
CA LEU A 256 -18.31 -21.52 -12.77
C LEU A 256 -19.26 -22.41 -12.01
N ASP A 257 -18.86 -23.62 -11.63
CA ASP A 257 -19.66 -24.54 -10.81
C ASP A 257 -19.95 -23.98 -9.41
N ASN A 258 -19.05 -23.11 -8.88
CA ASN A 258 -19.21 -22.49 -7.58
C ASN A 258 -19.58 -21.01 -7.66
N PHE A 259 -20.05 -20.53 -8.81
CA PHE A 259 -20.27 -19.11 -9.04
C PHE A 259 -21.27 -18.51 -8.05
N GLU A 260 -22.36 -19.20 -7.74
CA GLU A 260 -23.38 -18.74 -6.78
C GLU A 260 -22.80 -18.59 -5.36
N LYS A 261 -21.93 -19.53 -4.93
CA LYS A 261 -21.21 -19.44 -3.65
C LYS A 261 -20.27 -18.22 -3.64
N ILE A 262 -19.56 -17.97 -4.75
CA ILE A 262 -18.67 -16.79 -4.89
C ILE A 262 -19.48 -15.50 -4.81
N ARG A 263 -20.65 -15.44 -5.45
CA ARG A 263 -21.58 -14.28 -5.38
C ARG A 263 -22.13 -14.08 -3.96
N ALA A 264 -22.50 -15.15 -3.28
CA ALA A 264 -22.94 -15.10 -1.88
C ALA A 264 -21.84 -14.54 -0.95
N LEU A 265 -20.59 -14.96 -1.14
CA LEU A 265 -19.45 -14.39 -0.39
C LEU A 265 -19.22 -12.93 -0.73
N GLN A 266 -19.35 -12.51 -2.00
CA GLN A 266 -19.27 -11.09 -2.36
C GLN A 266 -20.34 -10.27 -1.62
N SER A 267 -21.59 -10.71 -1.64
CA SER A 267 -22.69 -10.03 -0.94
C SER A 267 -22.42 -9.95 0.57
N TYR A 268 -21.88 -11.01 1.15
CA TYR A 268 -21.48 -11.02 2.56
C TYR A 268 -20.35 -10.02 2.86
N ILE A 269 -19.26 -10.00 2.07
CA ILE A 269 -18.16 -9.05 2.23
C ILE A 269 -18.66 -7.61 2.08
N LEU A 270 -19.54 -7.33 1.11
CA LEU A 270 -20.13 -6.01 0.91
C LEU A 270 -20.98 -5.57 2.10
N SER A 271 -21.77 -6.48 2.67
CA SER A 271 -22.56 -6.17 3.86
C SER A 271 -21.70 -5.84 5.09
N LEU A 272 -20.51 -6.45 5.18
CA LEU A 272 -19.53 -6.12 6.22
C LEU A 272 -18.84 -4.79 5.95
N ALA A 273 -18.52 -4.50 4.69
CA ALA A 273 -17.92 -3.23 4.29
C ALA A 273 -18.86 -2.06 4.61
N GLU A 274 -20.14 -2.19 4.28
CA GLU A 274 -21.17 -1.18 4.60
C GLU A 274 -21.26 -0.93 6.11
N ARG A 275 -21.31 -2.00 6.92
CA ARG A 275 -21.37 -1.87 8.38
C ARG A 275 -20.12 -1.25 9.00
N ALA A 276 -18.95 -1.53 8.44
CA ALA A 276 -17.69 -0.99 8.90
C ALA A 276 -17.35 0.39 8.29
N GLY A 277 -18.19 0.94 7.40
CA GLY A 277 -17.90 2.18 6.67
C GLY A 277 -16.67 2.07 5.77
N ALA A 278 -16.27 0.85 5.38
CA ALA A 278 -15.09 0.64 4.54
C ALA A 278 -15.41 0.98 3.07
N PRO A 279 -14.52 1.67 2.35
CA PRO A 279 -14.76 2.04 0.97
C PRO A 279 -14.88 0.81 0.06
N VAL A 280 -15.89 0.84 -0.81
CA VAL A 280 -16.12 -0.15 -1.85
C VAL A 280 -15.88 0.50 -3.20
N VAL A 281 -15.06 -0.13 -4.03
CA VAL A 281 -14.76 0.30 -5.40
C VAL A 281 -15.29 -0.73 -6.38
N GLU A 282 -16.15 -0.26 -7.28
CA GLU A 282 -16.72 -1.10 -8.33
C GLU A 282 -15.72 -1.22 -9.50
N MET A 283 -15.44 -2.44 -9.90
CA MET A 283 -14.52 -2.74 -11.00
C MET A 283 -15.26 -2.75 -12.34
N PHE A 284 -15.26 -1.62 -13.04
CA PHE A 284 -15.75 -1.51 -14.44
C PHE A 284 -14.59 -1.56 -15.42
N ASP A 285 -13.58 -0.76 -15.20
CA ASP A 285 -12.34 -0.74 -15.94
C ASP A 285 -11.16 -0.51 -15.00
N LEU A 286 -9.98 -0.92 -15.44
CA LEU A 286 -8.80 -0.92 -14.59
C LEU A 286 -8.34 0.50 -14.23
N ASP A 287 -8.35 1.43 -15.20
CA ASP A 287 -7.79 2.76 -14.98
C ASP A 287 -8.66 3.59 -14.02
N SER A 288 -9.99 3.59 -14.19
CA SER A 288 -10.88 4.28 -13.25
C SER A 288 -10.86 3.66 -11.86
N THR A 289 -10.76 2.34 -11.76
CA THR A 289 -10.62 1.63 -10.49
C THR A 289 -9.33 2.05 -9.76
N LEU A 290 -8.21 2.09 -10.46
CA LEU A 290 -6.93 2.53 -9.88
C LEU A 290 -6.97 3.99 -9.43
N GLN A 291 -7.62 4.87 -10.19
CA GLN A 291 -7.81 6.28 -9.81
C GLN A 291 -8.65 6.43 -8.52
N GLN A 292 -9.76 5.68 -8.42
CA GLN A 292 -10.60 5.70 -7.22
C GLN A 292 -9.83 5.21 -5.99
N ILE A 293 -9.07 4.12 -6.11
CA ILE A 293 -8.26 3.60 -5.00
C ILE A 293 -7.17 4.61 -4.62
N ALA A 294 -6.50 5.23 -5.61
CA ALA A 294 -5.50 6.26 -5.35
C ALA A 294 -6.09 7.45 -4.59
N ALA A 295 -7.30 7.90 -4.96
CA ALA A 295 -7.98 8.98 -4.24
C ALA A 295 -8.30 8.59 -2.78
N ILE A 296 -8.74 7.34 -2.54
CA ILE A 296 -8.98 6.83 -1.18
C ILE A 296 -7.67 6.81 -0.37
N VAL A 297 -6.58 6.35 -0.96
CA VAL A 297 -5.25 6.33 -0.31
C VAL A 297 -4.81 7.74 0.08
N VAL A 298 -4.92 8.70 -0.84
CA VAL A 298 -4.57 10.10 -0.58
C VAL A 298 -5.44 10.67 0.54
N ALA A 299 -6.75 10.49 0.48
CA ALA A 299 -7.66 11.00 1.49
C ALA A 299 -7.33 10.45 2.90
N LYS A 300 -7.10 9.14 3.02
CA LYS A 300 -6.77 8.49 4.30
C LYS A 300 -5.41 8.94 4.83
N ALA A 301 -4.43 9.11 3.94
CA ALA A 301 -3.10 9.57 4.32
C ALA A 301 -3.10 11.02 4.81
N LEU A 302 -3.85 11.91 4.14
CA LEU A 302 -4.00 13.31 4.57
C LEU A 302 -4.77 13.43 5.89
N GLU A 303 -5.84 12.64 6.08
CA GLU A 303 -6.56 12.55 7.36
C GLU A 303 -5.61 12.18 8.51
N LYS A 304 -4.79 11.15 8.31
CA LYS A 304 -3.81 10.69 9.31
C LYS A 304 -2.76 11.76 9.62
N ALA A 305 -2.29 12.49 8.60
CA ALA A 305 -1.34 13.59 8.77
C ALA A 305 -1.91 14.76 9.58
N GLN A 306 -3.18 15.13 9.36
CA GLN A 306 -3.86 16.21 10.08
C GLN A 306 -4.04 15.86 11.57
N VAL A 307 -4.52 14.66 11.87
CA VAL A 307 -4.68 14.17 13.24
C VAL A 307 -3.35 14.27 14.02
N ARG A 308 -2.24 13.92 13.38
CA ARG A 308 -0.91 13.97 14.03
C ARG A 308 -0.48 15.41 14.31
N THR A 309 -0.72 16.34 13.38
CA THR A 309 -0.36 17.75 13.55
C THR A 309 -1.17 18.42 14.68
N GLU A 310 -2.38 17.95 14.96
CA GLU A 310 -3.22 18.44 16.05
C GLU A 310 -2.81 17.87 17.43
N VAL A 311 -2.27 16.65 17.46
CA VAL A 311 -1.89 15.95 18.72
C VAL A 311 -0.47 16.35 19.18
N GLU A 312 0.51 16.49 18.29
CA GLU A 312 1.89 16.82 18.64
C GLU A 312 2.07 18.18 19.35
N PRO A 313 1.39 19.30 18.97
CA PRO A 313 1.52 20.58 19.67
C PRO A 313 0.99 20.57 21.11
N GLN A 314 0.01 19.71 21.41
CA GLN A 314 -0.55 19.59 22.77
C GLN A 314 0.39 18.80 23.71
N ALA A 315 1.14 17.85 23.18
CA ALA A 315 2.11 17.09 23.97
C ALA A 315 3.36 17.93 24.31
N GLU A 316 3.85 18.77 23.41
CA GLU A 316 4.94 19.69 23.71
C GLU A 316 4.53 20.82 24.68
N ALA A 317 3.30 21.30 24.60
CA ALA A 317 2.77 22.30 25.53
C ALA A 317 2.54 21.73 26.95
N ALA A 318 2.26 20.45 27.09
CA ALA A 318 2.08 19.79 28.39
C ALA A 318 3.41 19.39 29.07
N GLY A 319 4.50 19.29 28.31
CA GLY A 319 5.81 18.85 28.82
C GLY A 319 6.67 19.93 29.51
N ASN A 320 6.34 21.22 29.38
CA ASN A 320 7.16 22.32 29.90
C ASN A 320 6.63 22.96 31.20
N GLY A 321 5.79 22.29 31.96
CA GLY A 321 5.28 22.73 33.24
C GLY A 321 6.05 22.19 34.45
N TRP A 322 7.31 22.55 34.67
CA TRP A 322 7.92 22.44 35.98
C TRP A 322 7.41 23.59 36.87
N PRO A 323 6.86 23.28 38.07
CA PRO A 323 6.48 24.34 39.01
C PRO A 323 7.74 25.05 39.54
N ALA A 324 7.81 26.35 39.32
CA ALA A 324 8.82 27.22 39.89
C ALA A 324 8.70 27.17 41.43
N GLY A 325 9.72 26.66 42.12
CA GLY A 325 9.82 26.83 43.53
C GLY A 325 10.39 25.66 44.35
N VAL A 326 11.63 25.22 44.08
CA VAL A 326 12.46 24.59 45.09
C VAL A 326 13.86 25.21 45.01
N ARG A 327 14.24 25.91 46.08
CA ARG A 327 15.60 26.47 46.28
C ARG A 327 16.59 25.32 46.50
N GLU A 328 17.73 25.43 45.84
CA GLU A 328 18.92 24.60 46.15
C GLU A 328 19.40 24.87 47.57
N PRO A 329 19.80 23.86 48.33
CA PRO A 329 20.71 24.05 49.46
C PRO A 329 22.15 23.91 49.01
N ASN A 330 22.92 24.95 49.32
CA ASN A 330 24.36 25.00 49.20
C ASN A 330 25.10 23.91 49.99
N GLY A 331 26.13 23.38 49.37
CA GLY A 331 27.44 23.31 50.01
C GLY A 331 27.95 21.98 50.47
N THR A 332 29.18 21.75 50.04
CA THR A 332 30.30 21.03 50.62
C THR A 332 30.53 19.57 50.29
N GLY A 333 31.50 19.37 49.55
CA GLY A 333 32.70 18.53 49.51
C GLY A 333 32.67 17.12 50.08
N GLY A 334 33.11 16.16 49.27
CA GLY A 334 33.53 14.84 49.75
C GLY A 334 33.70 13.84 48.61
N ALA A 335 34.91 13.71 48.13
CA ALA A 335 35.31 12.62 47.21
C ALA A 335 35.20 11.25 47.95
N ILE A 336 34.71 10.22 47.28
CA ILE A 336 35.23 8.83 47.41
C ILE A 336 34.74 8.01 46.17
N GLU A 337 35.62 7.14 45.74
CA GLU A 337 35.68 6.27 44.58
C GLU A 337 34.59 5.23 44.35
N SER A 338 34.50 4.85 43.08
CA SER A 338 34.34 3.51 42.51
C SER A 338 33.02 2.75 42.70
N GLY A 339 32.37 2.42 41.61
CA GLY A 339 31.52 1.26 41.54
C GLY A 339 30.44 1.26 40.44
N ARG A 340 30.81 0.70 39.31
CA ARG A 340 29.95 0.07 38.29
C ARG A 340 28.78 0.89 37.69
N GLU A 341 29.02 1.40 36.53
CA GLU A 341 28.04 1.78 35.51
C GLU A 341 27.24 0.56 35.06
N ASP A 342 25.98 0.48 35.46
CA ASP A 342 24.97 -0.24 34.70
C ASP A 342 24.36 0.75 33.72
N THR A 343 24.97 0.81 32.52
CA THR A 343 24.47 1.56 31.40
C THR A 343 23.22 0.85 30.87
N VAL A 344 22.04 1.35 31.24
CA VAL A 344 20.82 1.05 30.49
C VAL A 344 21.01 1.65 29.09
N VAL A 345 21.37 0.78 28.15
CA VAL A 345 21.41 1.09 26.73
C VAL A 345 19.96 1.28 26.29
N ALA A 346 19.52 2.53 26.26
CA ALA A 346 18.36 2.88 25.47
C ALA A 346 18.66 2.47 24.03
N SER A 347 18.03 1.39 23.57
CA SER A 347 18.07 0.96 22.18
C SER A 347 17.49 2.09 21.32
N ARG A 348 18.37 2.88 20.72
CA ARG A 348 18.01 3.72 19.59
C ARG A 348 17.48 2.79 18.50
N ILE A 349 16.20 2.87 18.23
CA ILE A 349 15.59 2.35 17.01
C ILE A 349 16.42 2.93 15.86
N PRO A 350 17.01 2.10 14.98
CA PRO A 350 17.74 2.64 13.84
C PRO A 350 16.78 3.52 13.04
N GLY A 351 17.20 4.77 12.79
CA GLY A 351 16.43 5.72 12.00
C GLY A 351 15.99 5.05 10.70
N ARG A 352 14.73 5.23 10.38
CA ARG A 352 14.07 4.75 9.15
C ARG A 352 14.96 5.10 7.96
N VAL A 353 15.26 4.12 7.12
CA VAL A 353 15.82 4.38 5.80
C VAL A 353 14.80 5.25 5.07
N PRO A 354 15.18 6.43 4.53
CA PRO A 354 14.26 7.28 3.79
C PRO A 354 13.53 6.46 2.75
N ARG A 355 12.21 6.65 2.59
CA ARG A 355 11.46 6.04 1.49
C ARG A 355 12.21 6.29 0.20
N LEU A 356 12.73 5.24 -0.43
CA LEU A 356 13.24 5.37 -1.79
C LEU A 356 12.05 5.77 -2.64
N LYS A 357 12.07 7.00 -3.16
CA LYS A 357 11.02 7.49 -4.08
C LYS A 357 10.93 6.50 -5.24
N SER A 358 9.77 6.34 -5.84
CA SER A 358 9.49 5.29 -6.86
C SER A 358 10.55 5.20 -7.97
N TRP A 359 11.26 6.27 -8.25
CA TRP A 359 12.36 6.36 -9.21
C TRP A 359 13.75 5.96 -8.62
N GLU A 360 13.91 5.83 -7.28
CA GLU A 360 15.16 5.38 -6.63
C GLU A 360 15.34 3.86 -6.65
N LEU A 361 14.24 3.09 -6.72
CA LEU A 361 14.26 1.63 -6.66
C LEU A 361 14.79 0.94 -7.94
N LEU A 362 14.77 1.62 -9.08
CA LEU A 362 15.16 1.03 -10.37
C LEU A 362 16.64 1.24 -10.73
N GLY A 363 17.37 2.08 -10.00
CA GLY A 363 18.80 2.37 -10.25
C GLY A 363 19.77 1.28 -9.79
N THR A 364 19.35 0.33 -8.95
CA THR A 364 20.26 -0.64 -8.30
C THR A 364 20.49 -1.95 -9.05
N ARG A 365 19.84 -2.18 -10.21
CA ARG A 365 20.04 -3.40 -11.00
C ARG A 365 20.89 -3.18 -12.25
N ARG A 366 22.15 -2.78 -12.10
CA ARG A 366 23.23 -3.04 -13.08
C ARG A 366 24.60 -2.82 -12.48
N LYS A 367 25.12 -3.82 -11.78
CA LYS A 367 26.53 -4.17 -11.72
C LYS A 367 26.66 -5.55 -11.08
N GLY A 368 26.84 -6.55 -11.90
CA GLY A 368 27.18 -7.91 -11.58
C GLY A 368 27.26 -8.69 -12.85
#